data_626ff0c4d7e3d4d64bdb2bbf56469137
#
_entry.id   626ff0c4d7e3d4d64bdb2bbf56469137
#
_cell.length_a   1.000
_cell.length_b   1.000
_cell.length_c   1.000
_cell.angle_alpha   90.00
_cell.angle_beta   90.00
_cell.angle_gamma   90.00
#
_symmetry.space_group_name_H-M   'P 1'
#
loop_
_entity.id
_entity.type
_entity.pdbx_description
1 polymer ?
#
loop_
_entity_poly.entity_id
_entity_poly.type
_entity_poly.pdbx_seq_one_letter_code
_entity_poly.pdbx_strand_id
1 'polypeptide(L)'
;MTVRKSNYRSITSLQRDIARCRACLEAGYPLESLPVRAPYFGQRAYMFGQAPGIVEGQERLPWRGRAGQTLRRWLDMDEDEFYRTFYCASVTRCYPGRAPFGRGDRTPTPREQELCSFWRKWELELLRPPLVVTVGGLAARHFLGPLQLTACVGERYEQDGRMVVPLPHPSGASGWLNAPANRLRLERALRLVHAELARL
;
A
#
# COMPACT_ATOMS: atom_id res chain seq x y z
N MET A 1 -23.74 -8.71 4.11
CA MET A 1 -22.76 -8.96 5.21
C MET A 1 -21.40 -9.29 4.61
N THR A 2 -20.34 -8.70 5.16
CA THR A 2 -18.97 -9.03 4.80
C THR A 2 -18.62 -10.45 5.23
N VAL A 3 -18.21 -11.29 4.28
CA VAL A 3 -17.77 -12.67 4.58
C VAL A 3 -16.31 -12.65 5.00
N ARG A 4 -16.02 -13.10 6.22
CA ARG A 4 -14.67 -13.30 6.76
C ARG A 4 -14.53 -14.73 7.23
N LYS A 5 -13.71 -15.51 6.53
CA LYS A 5 -13.47 -16.89 6.91
C LYS A 5 -12.40 -16.97 8.00
N SER A 6 -12.50 -17.98 8.84
CA SER A 6 -11.48 -18.28 9.85
C SER A 6 -10.19 -18.86 9.23
N ASN A 7 -10.24 -19.30 7.98
CA ASN A 7 -9.10 -19.86 7.27
C ASN A 7 -9.21 -19.59 5.76
N TYR A 8 -8.13 -19.09 5.16
CA TYR A 8 -7.94 -18.94 3.72
C TYR A 8 -6.76 -19.80 3.28
N ARG A 9 -6.93 -20.53 2.17
CA ARG A 9 -5.91 -21.41 1.60
C ARG A 9 -5.25 -20.87 0.32
N SER A 10 -5.76 -19.76 -0.22
CA SER A 10 -5.20 -19.14 -1.43
C SER A 10 -5.53 -17.65 -1.52
N ILE A 11 -4.66 -16.88 -2.16
CA ILE A 11 -4.87 -15.46 -2.48
C ILE A 11 -6.12 -15.27 -3.33
N THR A 12 -6.40 -16.13 -4.29
CA THR A 12 -7.58 -16.03 -5.14
C THR A 12 -8.88 -16.13 -4.33
N SER A 13 -8.94 -17.06 -3.37
CA SER A 13 -10.11 -17.16 -2.47
C SER A 13 -10.25 -15.92 -1.58
N LEU A 14 -9.14 -15.43 -1.02
CA LEU A 14 -9.11 -14.21 -0.22
C LEU A 14 -9.58 -13.00 -1.02
N GLN A 15 -9.06 -12.80 -2.22
CA GLN A 15 -9.43 -11.67 -3.09
C GLN A 15 -10.91 -11.67 -3.50
N ARG A 16 -11.52 -12.85 -3.66
CA ARG A 16 -12.95 -12.97 -3.93
C ARG A 16 -13.78 -12.39 -2.78
N ASP A 17 -13.39 -12.66 -1.54
CA ASP A 17 -14.09 -12.16 -0.36
C ASP A 17 -13.76 -10.68 -0.09
N ILE A 18 -12.53 -10.24 -0.34
CA ILE A 18 -12.15 -8.80 -0.34
C ILE A 18 -13.06 -8.02 -1.28
N ALA A 19 -13.30 -8.50 -2.50
CA ALA A 19 -14.14 -7.80 -3.49
C ALA A 19 -15.56 -7.50 -2.99
N ARG A 20 -16.05 -8.34 -2.09
CA ARG A 20 -17.42 -8.25 -1.51
C ARG A 20 -17.44 -7.56 -0.15
N CYS A 21 -16.29 -7.11 0.35
CA CYS A 21 -16.20 -6.50 1.67
C CYS A 21 -17.05 -5.22 1.76
N ARG A 22 -17.82 -5.10 2.82
CA ARG A 22 -18.65 -3.94 3.19
C ARG A 22 -18.49 -3.58 4.67
N ALA A 23 -17.43 -4.08 5.33
CA ALA A 23 -17.24 -3.97 6.77
C ALA A 23 -17.29 -2.52 7.29
N CYS A 24 -16.69 -1.58 6.54
CA CYS A 24 -16.74 -0.17 6.92
C CYS A 24 -18.16 0.41 6.76
N LEU A 25 -18.87 0.10 5.66
CA LEU A 25 -20.25 0.53 5.47
C LEU A 25 -21.18 -0.07 6.53
N GLU A 26 -21.01 -1.34 6.87
CA GLU A 26 -21.75 -2.03 7.94
C GLU A 26 -21.49 -1.41 9.32
N ALA A 27 -20.33 -0.78 9.51
CA ALA A 27 -19.95 -0.05 10.71
C ALA A 27 -20.29 1.46 10.65
N GLY A 28 -21.03 1.92 9.64
CA GLY A 28 -21.47 3.32 9.49
C GLY A 28 -20.42 4.28 8.93
N TYR A 29 -19.34 3.78 8.35
CA TYR A 29 -18.32 4.65 7.71
C TYR A 29 -18.65 4.84 6.23
N PRO A 30 -18.80 6.11 5.76
CA PRO A 30 -19.04 6.39 4.36
C PRO A 30 -17.79 6.14 3.54
N LEU A 31 -17.81 5.11 2.71
CA LEU A 31 -16.76 4.84 1.73
C LEU A 31 -17.25 5.17 0.32
N GLU A 32 -16.41 5.77 -0.48
CA GLU A 32 -16.78 6.23 -1.82
C GLU A 32 -16.40 5.24 -2.93
N SER A 33 -15.90 4.05 -2.57
CA SER A 33 -15.63 3.01 -3.54
C SER A 33 -15.83 1.59 -3.01
N LEU A 34 -15.89 0.64 -3.93
CA LEU A 34 -15.71 -0.78 -3.63
C LEU A 34 -14.23 -1.08 -3.36
N PRO A 35 -13.91 -2.22 -2.71
CA PRO A 35 -12.53 -2.61 -2.48
C PRO A 35 -11.71 -2.71 -3.76
N VAL A 36 -10.56 -2.04 -3.75
CA VAL A 36 -9.54 -2.09 -4.80
C VAL A 36 -8.64 -3.29 -4.56
N ARG A 37 -8.35 -4.04 -5.61
CA ARG A 37 -7.56 -5.29 -5.54
C ARG A 37 -6.47 -5.28 -6.60
N ALA A 38 -5.30 -5.78 -6.22
CA ALA A 38 -4.24 -6.05 -7.19
C ALA A 38 -4.55 -7.31 -8.02
N PRO A 39 -4.12 -7.37 -9.29
CA PRO A 39 -3.99 -8.65 -9.98
C PRO A 39 -2.95 -9.53 -9.26
N TYR A 40 -3.17 -10.84 -9.26
CA TYR A 40 -2.26 -11.80 -8.63
C TYR A 40 -1.62 -12.71 -9.67
N PHE A 41 -0.30 -12.67 -9.76
CA PHE A 41 0.54 -13.43 -10.68
C PHE A 41 1.62 -14.26 -9.96
N GLY A 42 1.51 -14.42 -8.63
CA GLY A 42 2.54 -15.07 -7.84
C GLY A 42 3.66 -14.12 -7.36
N GLN A 43 3.40 -12.82 -7.27
CA GLN A 43 4.38 -11.82 -6.86
C GLN A 43 4.99 -12.16 -5.49
N ARG A 44 6.29 -11.94 -5.38
CA ARG A 44 7.05 -12.14 -4.15
C ARG A 44 7.32 -10.83 -3.39
N ALA A 45 7.15 -9.68 -4.04
CA ALA A 45 7.24 -8.37 -3.40
C ALA A 45 5.86 -7.79 -3.10
N TYR A 46 5.72 -7.13 -1.94
CA TYR A 46 4.46 -6.56 -1.45
C TYR A 46 4.58 -5.04 -1.40
N MET A 47 3.80 -4.33 -2.23
CA MET A 47 3.71 -2.88 -2.25
C MET A 47 2.55 -2.43 -1.35
N PHE A 48 2.84 -1.66 -0.30
CA PHE A 48 1.83 -1.30 0.70
C PHE A 48 1.66 0.21 0.84
N GLY A 49 0.51 0.72 0.42
CA GLY A 49 0.14 2.13 0.48
C GLY A 49 -0.82 2.48 1.62
N GLN A 50 -1.27 3.74 1.65
CA GLN A 50 -2.23 4.23 2.64
C GLN A 50 -3.66 3.78 2.33
N ALA A 51 -4.19 4.19 1.19
CA ALA A 51 -5.54 3.91 0.70
C ALA A 51 -5.60 4.19 -0.81
N PRO A 52 -6.57 3.61 -1.53
CA PRO A 52 -6.87 4.01 -2.90
C PRO A 52 -7.26 5.50 -2.98
N GLY A 53 -6.84 6.19 -4.03
CA GLY A 53 -7.37 7.49 -4.41
C GLY A 53 -8.66 7.35 -5.24
N ILE A 54 -9.20 8.48 -5.72
CA ILE A 54 -10.44 8.51 -6.50
C ILE A 54 -10.34 7.68 -7.80
N VAL A 55 -9.22 7.77 -8.51
CA VAL A 55 -8.99 7.04 -9.77
C VAL A 55 -8.94 5.54 -9.50
N GLU A 56 -8.19 5.13 -8.49
CA GLU A 56 -8.11 3.74 -8.06
C GLU A 56 -9.47 3.19 -7.62
N GLY A 57 -10.26 4.02 -6.94
CA GLY A 57 -11.63 3.67 -6.53
C GLY A 57 -12.55 3.42 -7.72
N GLN A 58 -12.46 4.23 -8.76
CA GLN A 58 -13.24 4.14 -10.00
C GLN A 58 -12.81 2.95 -10.86
N GLU A 59 -11.49 2.81 -11.11
CA GLU A 59 -10.94 1.75 -11.95
C GLU A 59 -10.79 0.42 -11.21
N ARG A 60 -10.88 0.43 -9.88
CA ARG A 60 -10.72 -0.73 -9.00
C ARG A 60 -9.36 -1.42 -9.12
N LEU A 61 -8.36 -0.65 -9.51
CA LEU A 61 -6.98 -1.10 -9.69
C LEU A 61 -6.05 -0.17 -8.91
N PRO A 62 -5.12 -0.70 -8.08
CA PRO A 62 -4.23 0.13 -7.27
C PRO A 62 -3.21 0.88 -8.13
N TRP A 63 -2.80 2.06 -7.69
CA TRP A 63 -1.72 2.86 -8.31
C TRP A 63 -1.98 3.29 -9.75
N ARG A 64 -3.23 3.55 -10.13
CA ARG A 64 -3.62 4.02 -11.48
C ARG A 64 -3.44 5.53 -11.68
N GLY A 65 -3.67 6.30 -10.62
CA GLY A 65 -3.60 7.75 -10.66
C GLY A 65 -2.17 8.30 -10.76
N ARG A 66 -2.05 9.62 -10.65
CA ARG A 66 -0.76 10.34 -10.77
C ARG A 66 0.30 9.84 -9.80
N ALA A 67 -0.10 9.48 -8.59
CA ALA A 67 0.81 8.91 -7.60
C ALA A 67 1.43 7.59 -8.08
N GLY A 68 0.63 6.73 -8.67
CA GLY A 68 1.09 5.48 -9.26
C GLY A 68 2.05 5.68 -10.44
N GLN A 69 1.74 6.63 -11.33
CA GLN A 69 2.63 6.99 -12.45
C GLN A 69 3.99 7.49 -11.93
N THR A 70 3.99 8.31 -10.89
CA THR A 70 5.23 8.79 -10.27
C THR A 70 6.00 7.66 -9.60
N LEU A 71 5.30 6.75 -8.91
CA LEU A 71 5.92 5.59 -8.26
C LEU A 71 6.59 4.66 -9.28
N ARG A 72 5.92 4.36 -10.40
CA ARG A 72 6.51 3.56 -11.48
C ARG A 72 7.76 4.21 -12.09
N ARG A 73 7.72 5.54 -12.33
CA ARG A 73 8.92 6.28 -12.79
C ARG A 73 10.08 6.23 -11.80
N TRP A 74 9.80 6.27 -10.49
CA TRP A 74 10.85 6.14 -9.48
C TRP A 74 11.49 4.75 -9.50
N LEU A 75 10.67 3.72 -9.77
CA LEU A 75 11.12 2.33 -9.82
C LEU A 75 11.66 1.92 -11.19
N ASP A 76 11.66 2.84 -12.17
CA ASP A 76 12.04 2.56 -13.56
C ASP A 76 11.30 1.34 -14.14
N MET A 77 9.98 1.28 -13.93
CA MET A 77 9.10 0.18 -14.35
C MET A 77 7.94 0.71 -15.19
N ASP A 78 7.57 -0.03 -16.21
CA ASP A 78 6.27 0.16 -16.85
C ASP A 78 5.12 -0.40 -15.98
N GLU A 79 3.90 -0.30 -16.47
CA GLU A 79 2.72 -0.70 -15.71
C GLU A 79 2.61 -2.22 -15.57
N ASP A 80 2.90 -2.95 -16.63
CA ASP A 80 2.83 -4.43 -16.63
C ASP A 80 3.91 -5.02 -15.73
N GLU A 81 5.13 -4.51 -15.83
CA GLU A 81 6.25 -4.92 -14.98
C GLU A 81 5.96 -4.62 -13.51
N PHE A 82 5.41 -3.45 -13.19
CA PHE A 82 5.03 -3.07 -11.84
C PHE A 82 4.03 -4.05 -11.21
N TYR A 83 2.96 -4.40 -11.92
CA TYR A 83 1.97 -5.35 -11.39
C TYR A 83 2.45 -6.80 -11.38
N ARG A 84 3.39 -7.19 -12.24
CA ARG A 84 4.02 -8.52 -12.18
C ARG A 84 5.00 -8.63 -11.02
N THR A 85 5.67 -7.54 -10.67
CA THR A 85 6.65 -7.48 -9.58
C THR A 85 5.99 -7.38 -8.21
N PHE A 86 4.99 -6.50 -8.06
CA PHE A 86 4.41 -6.17 -6.78
C PHE A 86 2.96 -6.63 -6.63
N TYR A 87 2.68 -7.36 -5.55
CA TYR A 87 1.32 -7.47 -5.04
C TYR A 87 0.96 -6.18 -4.29
N CYS A 88 0.08 -5.38 -4.89
CA CYS A 88 -0.26 -4.06 -4.38
C CYS A 88 -1.39 -4.11 -3.36
N ALA A 89 -1.14 -3.57 -2.19
CA ALA A 89 -2.04 -3.51 -1.07
C ALA A 89 -2.04 -2.12 -0.40
N SER A 90 -2.94 -1.91 0.55
CA SER A 90 -3.03 -0.66 1.30
C SER A 90 -3.64 -0.88 2.68
N VAL A 91 -3.46 0.10 3.57
CA VAL A 91 -3.99 0.06 4.94
C VAL A 91 -5.51 -0.10 4.92
N THR A 92 -6.20 0.60 4.02
CA THR A 92 -7.62 0.34 3.70
C THR A 92 -7.78 0.09 2.20
N ARG A 93 -8.73 -0.78 1.84
CA ARG A 93 -8.95 -1.25 0.46
C ARG A 93 -9.89 -0.38 -0.36
N CYS A 94 -10.57 0.57 0.25
CA CYS A 94 -11.55 1.42 -0.39
C CYS A 94 -11.06 2.87 -0.40
N TYR A 95 -11.50 3.64 -1.39
CA TYR A 95 -11.30 5.08 -1.41
C TYR A 95 -12.06 5.70 -0.24
N PRO A 96 -11.39 6.38 0.69
CA PRO A 96 -12.04 6.90 1.88
C PRO A 96 -12.81 8.19 1.65
N GLY A 97 -12.65 8.82 0.49
CA GLY A 97 -13.22 10.11 0.17
C GLY A 97 -12.24 11.28 0.33
N ARG A 98 -12.69 12.47 -0.03
CA ARG A 98 -11.90 13.70 0.09
C ARG A 98 -11.81 14.17 1.54
N ALA A 99 -10.72 14.84 1.85
CA ALA A 99 -10.60 15.55 3.12
C ALA A 99 -11.67 16.65 3.21
N PRO A 100 -12.38 16.81 4.35
CA PRO A 100 -13.41 17.82 4.51
C PRO A 100 -12.83 19.24 4.42
N PHE A 101 -11.56 19.41 4.76
CA PHE A 101 -10.84 20.65 4.66
C PHE A 101 -9.48 20.43 3.95
N GLY A 102 -9.12 21.32 3.03
CA GLY A 102 -7.85 21.27 2.32
C GLY A 102 -7.92 20.54 0.98
N ARG A 103 -6.73 20.19 0.46
CA ARG A 103 -6.57 19.52 -0.84
C ARG A 103 -6.16 18.07 -0.61
N GLY A 104 -6.82 17.13 -1.27
CA GLY A 104 -6.45 15.72 -1.28
C GLY A 104 -7.48 14.79 -0.64
N ASP A 105 -7.07 13.55 -0.47
CA ASP A 105 -7.91 12.50 0.09
C ASP A 105 -7.75 12.45 1.61
N ARG A 106 -8.81 12.10 2.33
CA ARG A 106 -8.72 11.95 3.77
C ARG A 106 -7.90 10.71 4.15
N THR A 107 -7.25 10.79 5.28
CA THR A 107 -6.63 9.61 5.90
C THR A 107 -7.73 8.72 6.48
N PRO A 108 -7.68 7.39 6.27
CA PRO A 108 -8.58 6.47 6.92
C PRO A 108 -8.51 6.58 8.45
N THR A 109 -9.66 6.56 9.11
CA THR A 109 -9.73 6.59 10.58
C THR A 109 -9.10 5.34 11.20
N PRO A 110 -8.64 5.37 12.47
CA PRO A 110 -8.12 4.19 13.14
C PRO A 110 -9.09 2.99 13.09
N ARG A 111 -10.39 3.23 13.20
CA ARG A 111 -11.39 2.16 13.14
C ARG A 111 -11.54 1.56 11.76
N GLU A 112 -11.48 2.36 10.68
CA GLU A 112 -11.46 1.85 9.30
C GLU A 112 -10.20 1.01 9.04
N GLN A 113 -9.04 1.46 9.56
CA GLN A 113 -7.78 0.72 9.47
C GLN A 113 -7.86 -0.62 10.19
N GLU A 114 -8.42 -0.64 11.40
CA GLU A 114 -8.66 -1.86 12.18
C GLU A 114 -9.59 -2.83 11.45
N LEU A 115 -10.74 -2.35 10.97
CA LEU A 115 -11.69 -3.16 10.20
C LEU A 115 -11.05 -3.78 8.95
N CYS A 116 -10.11 -3.07 8.31
CA CYS A 116 -9.44 -3.54 7.10
C CYS A 116 -8.21 -4.43 7.38
N SER A 117 -7.66 -4.40 8.60
CA SER A 117 -6.45 -5.13 8.98
C SER A 117 -6.59 -6.65 8.84
N PHE A 118 -7.81 -7.18 8.96
CA PHE A 118 -8.13 -8.58 8.74
C PHE A 118 -7.63 -9.10 7.38
N TRP A 119 -7.82 -8.32 6.32
CA TRP A 119 -7.40 -8.69 4.97
C TRP A 119 -5.88 -8.70 4.82
N ARG A 120 -5.21 -7.66 5.36
CA ARG A 120 -3.75 -7.58 5.36
C ARG A 120 -3.11 -8.77 6.07
N LYS A 121 -3.65 -9.16 7.24
CA LYS A 121 -3.14 -10.31 7.98
C LYS A 121 -3.10 -11.55 7.08
N TRP A 122 -4.20 -11.87 6.43
CA TRP A 122 -4.30 -13.03 5.55
C TRP A 122 -3.43 -12.92 4.29
N GLU A 123 -3.29 -11.72 3.72
CA GLU A 123 -2.38 -11.52 2.59
C GLU A 123 -0.93 -11.81 2.98
N LEU A 124 -0.46 -11.27 4.09
CA LEU A 124 0.90 -11.50 4.58
C LEU A 124 1.16 -12.96 4.96
N GLU A 125 0.15 -13.65 5.47
CA GLU A 125 0.22 -15.07 5.82
C GLU A 125 0.30 -15.96 4.58
N LEU A 126 -0.50 -15.68 3.55
CA LEU A 126 -0.55 -16.48 2.32
C LEU A 126 0.59 -16.17 1.36
N LEU A 127 0.96 -14.90 1.21
CA LEU A 127 2.02 -14.47 0.29
C LEU A 127 3.41 -14.70 0.87
N ARG A 128 3.57 -14.55 2.17
CA ARG A 128 4.87 -14.57 2.87
C ARG A 128 5.95 -13.79 2.10
N PRO A 129 5.68 -12.52 1.75
CA PRO A 129 6.56 -11.79 0.86
C PRO A 129 7.90 -11.53 1.55
N PRO A 130 9.05 -11.89 0.96
CA PRO A 130 10.36 -11.57 1.51
C PRO A 130 10.67 -10.06 1.47
N LEU A 131 10.04 -9.31 0.55
CA LEU A 131 10.18 -7.86 0.43
C LEU A 131 8.83 -7.16 0.62
N VAL A 132 8.81 -6.16 1.49
CA VAL A 132 7.71 -5.21 1.66
C VAL A 132 8.21 -3.80 1.36
N VAL A 133 7.62 -3.14 0.39
CA VAL A 133 7.85 -1.71 0.11
C VAL A 133 6.67 -0.92 0.64
N THR A 134 6.88 -0.11 1.68
CA THR A 134 5.82 0.75 2.23
C THR A 134 5.87 2.13 1.59
N VAL A 135 4.72 2.70 1.22
CA VAL A 135 4.61 3.99 0.55
C VAL A 135 3.85 4.98 1.41
N GLY A 136 4.57 5.94 1.98
CA GLY A 136 4.05 6.97 2.87
C GLY A 136 4.10 6.59 4.35
N GLY A 137 4.04 7.61 5.22
CA GLY A 137 4.26 7.45 6.66
C GLY A 137 3.23 6.55 7.36
N LEU A 138 1.95 6.58 6.94
CA LEU A 138 0.95 5.68 7.55
C LEU A 138 1.26 4.22 7.23
N ALA A 139 1.59 3.91 5.99
CA ALA A 139 1.96 2.55 5.58
C ALA A 139 3.22 2.06 6.33
N ALA A 140 4.24 2.91 6.44
CA ALA A 140 5.47 2.58 7.16
C ALA A 140 5.20 2.24 8.62
N ARG A 141 4.37 3.02 9.31
CA ARG A 141 4.02 2.78 10.73
C ARG A 141 3.35 1.42 10.99
N HIS A 142 2.64 0.88 10.02
CA HIS A 142 2.02 -0.45 10.15
C HIS A 142 3.01 -1.62 10.18
N PHE A 143 4.24 -1.41 9.74
CA PHE A 143 5.31 -2.41 9.77
C PHE A 143 6.40 -2.07 10.77
N LEU A 144 6.72 -0.80 10.94
CA LEU A 144 7.89 -0.35 11.70
C LEU A 144 7.54 0.34 13.03
N GLY A 145 6.23 0.46 13.34
CA GLY A 145 5.79 1.21 14.52
C GLY A 145 5.88 2.73 14.33
N PRO A 146 5.82 3.51 15.41
CA PRO A 146 5.77 4.97 15.38
C PRO A 146 7.12 5.57 14.98
N LEU A 147 7.33 5.76 13.68
CA LEU A 147 8.53 6.38 13.09
C LEU A 147 8.16 7.64 12.29
N GLN A 148 9.10 8.58 12.27
CA GLN A 148 9.03 9.70 11.34
C GLN A 148 9.54 9.27 9.95
N LEU A 149 8.85 9.68 8.90
CA LEU A 149 9.17 9.31 7.53
C LEU A 149 10.62 9.70 7.16
N THR A 150 11.08 10.86 7.60
CA THR A 150 12.44 11.35 7.34
C THR A 150 13.52 10.48 8.00
N ALA A 151 13.19 9.80 9.09
CA ALA A 151 14.13 8.92 9.78
C ALA A 151 14.21 7.52 9.14
N CYS A 152 13.16 7.09 8.43
CA CYS A 152 13.12 5.72 7.91
C CYS A 152 13.36 5.60 6.39
N VAL A 153 13.11 6.66 5.60
CA VAL A 153 13.39 6.61 4.16
C VAL A 153 14.89 6.63 3.88
N GLY A 154 15.34 5.70 3.04
CA GLY A 154 16.76 5.48 2.73
C GLY A 154 17.40 4.39 3.60
N GLU A 155 16.64 3.78 4.48
CA GLU A 155 17.05 2.63 5.28
C GLU A 155 16.21 1.39 4.92
N ARG A 156 16.69 0.20 5.32
CA ARG A 156 15.96 -1.05 5.24
C ARG A 156 15.90 -1.70 6.63
N TYR A 157 14.81 -2.40 6.88
CA TYR A 157 14.52 -3.00 8.18
C TYR A 157 14.15 -4.46 8.00
N GLU A 158 14.67 -5.32 8.85
CA GLU A 158 14.17 -6.68 8.96
C GLU A 158 13.04 -6.73 9.98
N GLN A 159 11.86 -7.19 9.56
CA GLN A 159 10.69 -7.27 10.42
C GLN A 159 9.92 -8.56 10.12
N ASP A 160 9.76 -9.42 11.13
CA ASP A 160 9.06 -10.71 11.01
C ASP A 160 9.56 -11.57 9.83
N GLY A 161 10.87 -11.62 9.61
CA GLY A 161 11.51 -12.36 8.52
C GLY A 161 11.29 -11.76 7.13
N ARG A 162 10.94 -10.47 7.04
CA ARG A 162 10.75 -9.73 5.79
C ARG A 162 11.67 -8.52 5.77
N MET A 163 12.20 -8.21 4.59
CA MET A 163 12.86 -6.93 4.39
C MET A 163 11.82 -5.84 4.12
N VAL A 164 11.83 -4.77 4.91
CA VAL A 164 10.93 -3.62 4.75
C VAL A 164 11.72 -2.41 4.28
N VAL A 165 11.33 -1.82 3.14
CA VAL A 165 11.93 -0.61 2.58
C VAL A 165 10.88 0.49 2.48
N PRO A 166 10.96 1.56 3.30
CA PRO A 166 10.04 2.69 3.24
C PRO A 166 10.35 3.64 2.10
N LEU A 167 9.31 4.05 1.36
CA LEU A 167 9.32 5.14 0.40
C LEU A 167 8.43 6.29 0.87
N PRO A 168 8.72 7.55 0.49
CA PRO A 168 7.79 8.65 0.70
C PRO A 168 6.57 8.47 -0.22
N HIS A 169 5.47 9.18 0.09
CA HIS A 169 4.32 9.17 -0.80
C HIS A 169 4.63 9.94 -2.09
N PRO A 170 4.36 9.39 -3.28
CA PRO A 170 4.74 9.98 -4.56
C PRO A 170 3.87 11.18 -4.99
N SER A 171 2.80 11.49 -4.27
CA SER A 171 2.06 12.73 -4.52
C SER A 171 2.86 13.94 -4.02
N GLY A 172 2.90 15.02 -4.79
CA GLY A 172 3.56 16.27 -4.39
C GLY A 172 2.89 16.99 -3.20
N ALA A 173 1.79 16.47 -2.65
CA ALA A 173 0.99 17.12 -1.63
C ALA A 173 1.73 17.28 -0.28
N SER A 174 2.68 16.41 0.03
CA SER A 174 3.40 16.45 1.32
C SER A 174 4.55 17.46 1.36
N GLY A 175 5.00 17.98 0.21
CA GLY A 175 6.21 18.82 0.13
C GLY A 175 7.51 18.15 0.60
N TRP A 176 7.47 16.86 1.00
CA TRP A 176 8.60 16.16 1.60
C TRP A 176 9.84 16.16 0.69
N LEU A 177 9.66 16.04 -0.62
CA LEU A 177 10.72 16.06 -1.63
C LEU A 177 11.27 17.47 -1.93
N ASN A 178 10.72 18.53 -1.34
CA ASN A 178 11.25 19.89 -1.52
C ASN A 178 12.62 20.04 -0.85
N ALA A 179 12.90 19.30 0.22
CA ALA A 179 14.20 19.29 0.87
C ALA A 179 15.21 18.44 0.08
N PRO A 180 16.40 18.98 -0.31
CA PRO A 180 17.41 18.23 -1.07
C PRO A 180 17.86 16.95 -0.37
N ALA A 181 18.05 16.98 0.94
CA ALA A 181 18.41 15.80 1.73
C ALA A 181 17.39 14.66 1.60
N ASN A 182 16.11 14.97 1.42
CA ASN A 182 15.07 13.97 1.27
C ASN A 182 15.07 13.34 -0.13
N ARG A 183 15.51 14.07 -1.15
CA ARG A 183 15.72 13.48 -2.49
C ARG A 183 16.83 12.44 -2.46
N LEU A 184 17.94 12.71 -1.79
CA LEU A 184 19.03 11.75 -1.60
C LEU A 184 18.57 10.50 -0.82
N ARG A 185 17.70 10.69 0.19
CA ARG A 185 17.09 9.56 0.89
C ARG A 185 16.21 8.72 -0.02
N LEU A 186 15.40 9.36 -0.87
CA LEU A 186 14.59 8.63 -1.86
C LEU A 186 15.47 7.83 -2.82
N GLU A 187 16.51 8.43 -3.39
CA GLU A 187 17.43 7.73 -4.30
C GLU A 187 18.07 6.51 -3.61
N ARG A 188 18.49 6.66 -2.36
CA ARG A 188 19.02 5.54 -1.58
C ARG A 188 17.96 4.45 -1.37
N ALA A 189 16.72 4.82 -1.02
CA ALA A 189 15.63 3.87 -0.83
C ALA A 189 15.32 3.10 -2.12
N LEU A 190 15.33 3.77 -3.28
CA LEU A 190 15.10 3.12 -4.57
C LEU A 190 16.21 2.12 -4.91
N ARG A 191 17.49 2.49 -4.67
CA ARG A 191 18.60 1.53 -4.81
C ARG A 191 18.43 0.30 -3.92
N LEU A 192 17.93 0.49 -2.68
CA LEU A 192 17.65 -0.64 -1.77
C LEU A 192 16.51 -1.51 -2.31
N VAL A 193 15.42 -0.91 -2.82
CA VAL A 193 14.33 -1.68 -3.44
C VAL A 193 14.84 -2.53 -4.60
N HIS A 194 15.60 -1.94 -5.54
CA HIS A 194 16.18 -2.68 -6.66
C HIS A 194 17.13 -3.80 -6.21
N ALA A 195 17.97 -3.54 -5.21
CA ALA A 195 18.86 -4.55 -4.66
C ALA A 195 18.11 -5.73 -4.01
N GLU A 196 17.00 -5.46 -3.32
CA GLU A 196 16.18 -6.53 -2.74
C GLU A 196 15.37 -7.28 -3.81
N LEU A 197 14.85 -6.59 -4.82
CA LEU A 197 14.17 -7.24 -5.95
C LEU A 197 15.10 -8.20 -6.71
N ALA A 198 16.36 -7.82 -6.91
CA ALA A 198 17.34 -8.67 -7.58
C ALA A 198 17.69 -9.97 -6.82
N ARG A 199 17.26 -10.09 -5.56
CA ARG A 199 17.45 -11.28 -4.72
C ARG A 199 16.24 -12.22 -4.73
N LEU A 200 15.13 -11.79 -5.32
CA LEU A 200 13.89 -12.57 -5.36
C LEU A 200 13.87 -13.57 -6.52
#